data_71977b263df8d18f470ea3ada2297bdf
#
_entry.id   71977b263df8d18f470ea3ada2297bdf
#
_cell.length_a   1.000
_cell.length_b   1.000
_cell.length_c   1.000
_cell.angle_alpha   90.00
_cell.angle_beta   90.00
_cell.angle_gamma   90.00
#
_symmetry.space_group_name_H-M   'P 1'
#
loop_
_entity.id
_entity.type
_entity.pdbx_description
1 polymer ?
#
loop_
_entity_poly.entity_id
_entity_poly.type
_entity_poly.pdbx_seq_one_letter_code
_entity_poly.pdbx_strand_id
1 'polypeptide(L)' 'MSTSVSKEQKSFCATLILTAAIMDMAEDEGISRQEARSRIINSPAYDAIYNFDTGLWAEGPDYFRAFYQSVK' A
#
# COMPACT_ATOMS: atom_id res chain seq x y z
N MET A 1 -29.28 -6.84 3.69
CA MET A 1 -27.94 -7.26 4.13
C MET A 1 -26.90 -6.16 3.88
N SER A 2 -26.07 -5.94 4.82
CA SER A 2 -25.03 -4.92 4.66
C SER A 2 -23.98 -5.38 3.66
N THR A 3 -23.59 -4.48 2.77
CA THR A 3 -22.50 -4.72 1.82
C THR A 3 -21.23 -4.00 2.25
N SER A 4 -21.25 -3.40 3.44
CA SER A 4 -20.10 -2.65 3.92
C SER A 4 -18.94 -3.59 4.23
N VAL A 5 -17.75 -3.20 3.80
CA VAL A 5 -16.52 -3.92 4.10
C VAL A 5 -16.12 -3.53 5.52
N SER A 6 -15.82 -4.51 6.36
CA SER A 6 -15.41 -4.24 7.73
C SER A 6 -14.04 -3.58 7.78
N LYS A 7 -13.76 -2.93 8.90
CA LYS A 7 -12.44 -2.31 9.11
C LYS A 7 -11.32 -3.34 9.03
N GLU A 8 -11.56 -4.53 9.54
CA GLU A 8 -10.58 -5.62 9.50
C GLU A 8 -10.32 -6.09 8.08
N GLN A 9 -11.38 -6.17 7.25
CA GLN A 9 -11.24 -6.53 5.85
C GLN A 9 -10.48 -5.45 5.07
N LYS A 10 -10.76 -4.18 5.34
CA LYS A 10 -10.03 -3.07 4.73
C LYS A 10 -8.56 -3.10 5.10
N SER A 11 -8.26 -3.36 6.37
CA SER A 11 -6.88 -3.49 6.85
C SER A 11 -6.16 -4.64 6.17
N PHE A 12 -6.83 -5.77 6.00
CA PHE A 12 -6.27 -6.93 5.31
C PHE A 12 -5.96 -6.60 3.85
N CYS A 13 -6.89 -5.95 3.15
CA CYS A 13 -6.68 -5.53 1.76
C CYS A 13 -5.52 -4.55 1.67
N ALA A 14 -5.45 -3.58 2.59
CA ALA A 14 -4.36 -2.61 2.61
C ALA A 14 -3.01 -3.31 2.79
N THR A 15 -2.94 -4.30 3.67
CA THR A 15 -1.71 -5.05 3.91
C THR A 15 -1.29 -5.86 2.68
N LEU A 16 -2.25 -6.46 1.98
CA LEU A 16 -1.95 -7.19 0.75
C LEU A 16 -1.39 -6.25 -0.32
N ILE A 17 -1.99 -5.09 -0.49
CA ILE A 17 -1.54 -4.10 -1.46
C ILE A 17 -0.14 -3.60 -1.10
N LEU A 18 0.09 -3.30 0.17
CA LEU A 18 1.39 -2.86 0.66
C LEU A 18 2.46 -3.92 0.40
N THR A 19 2.16 -5.18 0.72
CA THR A 19 3.11 -6.28 0.51
C THR A 19 3.46 -6.45 -0.96
N ALA A 20 2.44 -6.42 -1.83
CA ALA A 20 2.66 -6.53 -3.28
C ALA A 20 3.50 -5.38 -3.81
N ALA A 21 3.22 -4.16 -3.36
CA ALA A 21 3.98 -2.98 -3.77
C ALA A 21 5.45 -3.07 -3.33
N ILE A 22 5.69 -3.55 -2.11
CA ILE A 22 7.05 -3.73 -1.61
C ILE A 22 7.82 -4.72 -2.48
N MET A 23 7.20 -5.85 -2.80
CA MET A 23 7.85 -6.87 -3.61
C MET A 23 8.15 -6.35 -5.01
N ASP A 24 7.19 -5.68 -5.63
CA ASP A 24 7.36 -5.13 -6.98
C ASP A 24 8.45 -4.05 -6.99
N MET A 25 8.46 -3.18 -6.00
CA MET A 25 9.46 -2.12 -5.91
C MET A 25 10.86 -2.70 -5.71
N ALA A 26 10.99 -3.71 -4.86
CA ALA A 26 12.28 -4.36 -4.62
C ALA A 26 12.84 -4.95 -5.92
N GLU A 27 11.99 -5.60 -6.69
CA GLU A 27 12.39 -6.21 -7.95
C GLU A 27 12.74 -5.16 -8.99
N ASP A 28 11.87 -4.14 -9.15
CA ASP A 28 12.07 -3.10 -10.15
C ASP A 28 13.32 -2.26 -9.90
N GLU A 29 13.62 -1.97 -8.64
CA GLU A 29 14.73 -1.10 -8.28
C GLU A 29 15.99 -1.85 -7.88
N GLY A 30 15.94 -3.17 -7.86
CA GLY A 30 17.09 -4.00 -7.50
C GLY A 30 17.53 -3.81 -6.05
N ILE A 31 16.59 -3.57 -5.16
CA ILE A 31 16.87 -3.41 -3.72
C ILE A 31 16.22 -4.56 -2.96
N SER A 32 16.60 -4.71 -1.69
CA SER A 32 16.01 -5.73 -0.84
C SER A 32 14.56 -5.35 -0.51
N ARG A 33 13.77 -6.37 -0.15
CA ARG A 33 12.38 -6.13 0.31
C ARG A 33 12.38 -5.28 1.58
N GLN A 34 13.36 -5.49 2.44
CA GLN A 34 13.48 -4.72 3.66
C GLN A 34 13.72 -3.24 3.37
N GLU A 35 14.58 -2.95 2.39
CA GLU A 35 14.84 -1.57 1.96
C GLU A 35 13.60 -0.95 1.34
N ALA A 36 12.91 -1.68 0.46
CA ALA A 36 11.69 -1.20 -0.17
C ALA A 36 10.62 -0.90 0.88
N ARG A 37 10.46 -1.81 1.83
CA ARG A 37 9.50 -1.63 2.92
C ARG A 37 9.81 -0.39 3.74
N SER A 38 11.08 -0.21 4.09
CA SER A 38 11.52 0.93 4.88
C SER A 38 11.20 2.25 4.17
N ARG A 39 11.45 2.33 2.88
CA ARG A 39 11.15 3.53 2.10
C ARG A 39 9.67 3.86 2.11
N ILE A 40 8.82 2.86 1.93
CA ILE A 40 7.37 3.08 1.89
C ILE A 40 6.84 3.43 3.26
N ILE A 41 7.28 2.74 4.31
CA ILE A 41 6.83 3.00 5.69
C ILE A 41 7.19 4.42 6.13
N ASN A 42 8.31 4.93 5.67
CA ASN A 42 8.77 6.27 6.03
C ASN A 42 8.19 7.37 5.12
N SER A 43 7.26 7.01 4.24
CA SER A 43 6.60 7.97 3.35
C SER A 43 5.16 8.21 3.77
N PRO A 44 4.54 9.32 3.31
CA PRO A 44 3.12 9.57 3.57
C PRO A 44 2.21 8.49 2.99
N ALA A 45 2.68 7.72 2.01
CA ALA A 45 1.87 6.67 1.39
C ALA A 45 1.48 5.58 2.39
N TYR A 46 2.35 5.29 3.37
CA TYR A 46 2.04 4.27 4.37
C TYR A 46 0.81 4.67 5.20
N ASP A 47 0.79 5.90 5.67
CA ASP A 47 -0.36 6.39 6.43
C ASP A 47 -1.61 6.45 5.57
N ALA A 48 -1.46 6.83 4.31
CA ALA A 48 -2.59 6.95 3.39
C ALA A 48 -3.25 5.60 3.09
N ILE A 49 -2.47 4.52 2.95
CA ILE A 49 -3.05 3.20 2.64
C ILE A 49 -3.91 2.71 3.80
N TYR A 50 -3.55 3.04 5.04
CA TYR A 50 -4.31 2.65 6.22
C TYR A 50 -5.33 3.70 6.65
N ASN A 51 -5.39 4.83 5.96
CA ASN A 51 -6.49 5.77 6.11
C ASN A 51 -7.58 5.34 5.11
N PHE A 52 -8.58 4.63 5.61
CA PHE A 52 -9.57 3.98 4.74
C PHE A 52 -10.46 4.97 3.99
N ASP A 53 -10.46 6.23 4.38
CA ASP A 53 -11.20 7.28 3.66
C ASP A 53 -10.56 7.62 2.32
N THR A 54 -9.27 7.29 2.12
CA THR A 54 -8.61 7.56 0.84
C THR A 54 -9.02 6.61 -0.27
N GLY A 55 -9.56 5.45 0.08
CA GLY A 55 -9.93 4.43 -0.90
C GLY A 55 -8.76 3.65 -1.48
N LEU A 56 -7.53 3.94 -1.07
CA LEU A 56 -6.34 3.26 -1.60
C LEU A 56 -6.37 1.76 -1.33
N TRP A 57 -6.97 1.36 -0.22
CA TRP A 57 -7.08 -0.05 0.16
C TRP A 57 -7.87 -0.88 -0.87
N ALA A 58 -8.62 -0.23 -1.75
CA ALA A 58 -9.46 -0.88 -2.75
C ALA A 58 -8.93 -0.74 -4.17
N GLU A 59 -7.82 -0.02 -4.38
CA GLU A 59 -7.37 0.34 -5.73
C GLU A 59 -6.33 -0.61 -6.32
N GLY A 60 -5.64 -1.35 -5.50
CA GLY A 60 -4.63 -2.28 -5.98
C GLY A 60 -3.21 -1.74 -5.91
N PRO A 61 -2.21 -2.64 -6.09
CA PRO A 61 -0.80 -2.28 -5.86
C PRO A 61 -0.24 -1.26 -6.86
N ASP A 62 -0.65 -1.33 -8.11
CA ASP A 62 -0.13 -0.39 -9.13
C ASP A 62 -0.57 1.04 -8.83
N TYR A 63 -1.82 1.21 -8.44
CA TYR A 63 -2.32 2.51 -8.06
C TYR A 63 -1.60 3.03 -6.82
N PHE A 64 -1.38 2.15 -5.84
CA PHE A 64 -0.67 2.53 -4.63
C PHE A 64 0.77 2.95 -4.93
N ARG A 65 1.46 2.24 -5.82
CA ARG A 65 2.83 2.59 -6.20
C ARG A 65 2.87 3.96 -6.89
N ALA A 66 1.90 4.24 -7.75
CA ALA A 66 1.82 5.56 -8.39
C ALA A 66 1.61 6.65 -7.35
N PHE A 67 0.76 6.39 -6.36
CA PHE A 67 0.54 7.34 -5.27
C PHE A 67 1.84 7.55 -4.47
N TYR A 68 2.53 6.46 -4.15
CA TYR A 68 3.81 6.55 -3.44
C TYR A 68 4.80 7.44 -4.19
N GLN A 69 4.92 7.25 -5.51
CA GLN A 69 5.83 8.04 -6.33
C GLN A 69 5.47 9.53 -6.29
N SER A 70 4.20 9.85 -6.15
CA SER A 70 3.75 11.24 -6.13
C SER A 70 3.99 11.95 -4.80
N VAL A 71 4.16 11.20 -3.70
CA VAL A 71 4.27 11.79 -2.35
C VAL A 71 5.60 11.53 -1.67
N LYS A 72 6.48 10.75 -2.28
CA LYS A 72 7.78 10.45 -1.66
C LYS A 72 8.71 11.65 -1.62
#